data_bcb11d4e75e5bcca5d8705e739b1b6fd
#
_entry.id   bcb11d4e75e5bcca5d8705e739b1b6fd
#
_cell.length_a   1.000
_cell.length_b   1.000
_cell.length_c   1.000
_cell.angle_alpha   90.00
_cell.angle_beta   90.00
_cell.angle_gamma   90.00
#
_symmetry.space_group_name_H-M   'P 1'
#
loop_
_entity.id
_entity.type
_entity.pdbx_description
1 polymer ?
#
loop_
_entity_poly.entity_id
_entity_poly.type
_entity_poly.pdbx_seq_one_letter_code
_entity_poly.pdbx_strand_id
1 'polypeptide(L)'
;MIEVPKSQYLLPYRLIRLLAYLLAGASLVQALGCLTAYLLMMDSQAAGMMAHLLMQHLSYYFLGCTFIILSLSNILIKRGISELKGIRWPSLMLAVSVAAASFLLIPRIDYLRDTALDDGMPVMLSPFANYFVILNSIVFLLLCAQIFCSALVARRLNDAQLP
;
A
#
# COMPACT_ATOMS: atom_id res chain seq x y z
N MET A 1 10.32 6.89 39.10
CA MET A 1 10.37 6.77 37.62
C MET A 1 11.59 5.94 37.31
N ILE A 2 11.43 4.73 36.81
CA ILE A 2 12.56 3.88 36.41
C ILE A 2 12.99 4.39 35.02
N GLU A 3 14.12 5.05 34.93
CA GLU A 3 14.74 5.42 33.65
C GLU A 3 15.17 4.13 32.95
N VAL A 4 14.38 3.73 31.96
CA VAL A 4 14.71 2.58 31.13
C VAL A 4 15.88 2.98 30.22
N PRO A 5 16.96 2.20 30.15
CA PRO A 5 18.15 2.59 29.41
C PRO A 5 17.86 2.83 27.94
N LYS A 6 18.32 3.96 27.40
CA LYS A 6 18.13 4.42 26.00
C LYS A 6 18.47 3.35 24.95
N SER A 7 19.38 2.43 25.26
CA SER A 7 19.81 1.36 24.36
C SER A 7 18.68 0.38 23.97
N GLN A 8 17.68 0.17 24.84
CA GLN A 8 16.59 -0.79 24.58
C GLN A 8 15.56 -0.30 23.55
N TYR A 9 15.52 1.02 23.26
CA TYR A 9 14.58 1.59 22.28
C TYR A 9 15.18 1.79 20.90
N LEU A 10 16.51 1.80 20.79
CA LEU A 10 17.21 2.06 19.54
C LEU A 10 16.92 1.01 18.46
N LEU A 11 16.88 -0.25 18.82
CA LEU A 11 16.69 -1.34 17.87
C LEU A 11 15.26 -1.37 17.28
N PRO A 12 14.17 -1.33 18.08
CA PRO A 12 12.82 -1.29 17.52
C PRO A 12 12.55 0.00 16.73
N TYR A 13 13.12 1.12 17.14
CA TYR A 13 12.99 2.37 16.38
C TYR A 13 13.70 2.30 15.01
N ARG A 14 14.94 1.78 14.97
CA ARG A 14 15.65 1.56 13.71
C ARG A 14 14.90 0.63 12.78
N LEU A 15 14.27 -0.42 13.33
CA LEU A 15 13.46 -1.35 12.56
C LEU A 15 12.22 -0.66 11.96
N ILE A 16 11.47 0.12 12.74
CA ILE A 16 10.33 0.90 12.24
C ILE A 16 10.78 1.83 11.12
N ARG A 17 11.89 2.53 11.30
CA ARG A 17 12.43 3.46 10.30
C ARG A 17 12.82 2.74 9.00
N LEU A 18 13.51 1.61 9.12
CA LEU A 18 13.88 0.79 7.97
C LEU A 18 12.64 0.30 7.22
N LEU A 19 11.64 -0.25 7.92
CA LEU A 19 10.40 -0.71 7.32
C LEU A 19 9.62 0.42 6.65
N ALA A 20 9.60 1.62 7.23
CA ALA A 20 8.92 2.77 6.65
C ALA A 20 9.57 3.23 5.34
N TYR A 21 10.89 3.27 5.26
CA TYR A 21 11.60 3.58 4.01
C TYR A 21 11.42 2.48 2.97
N LEU A 22 11.41 1.23 3.40
CA LEU A 22 11.15 0.08 2.53
C LEU A 22 9.74 0.16 1.93
N LEU A 23 8.72 0.50 2.75
CA LEU A 23 7.34 0.72 2.28
C LEU A 23 7.26 1.88 1.29
N ALA A 24 7.90 3.01 1.58
CA ALA A 24 7.90 4.16 0.68
C ALA A 24 8.58 3.82 -0.66
N GLY A 25 9.73 3.16 -0.64
CA GLY A 25 10.40 2.69 -1.84
C GLY A 25 9.59 1.67 -2.63
N ALA A 26 9.03 0.67 -1.95
CA ALA A 26 8.20 -0.37 -2.57
C ALA A 26 6.94 0.20 -3.21
N SER A 27 6.28 1.20 -2.60
CA SER A 27 5.10 1.85 -3.19
C SER A 27 5.44 2.61 -4.48
N LEU A 28 6.60 3.25 -4.55
CA LEU A 28 7.09 3.88 -5.78
C LEU A 28 7.42 2.85 -6.85
N VAL A 29 8.12 1.77 -6.50
CA VAL A 29 8.44 0.67 -7.43
C VAL A 29 7.15 0.02 -7.95
N GLN A 30 6.15 -0.18 -7.10
CA GLN A 30 4.84 -0.70 -7.52
C GLN A 30 4.18 0.23 -8.54
N ALA A 31 4.15 1.53 -8.27
CA ALA A 31 3.55 2.50 -9.19
C ALA A 31 4.30 2.54 -10.54
N LEU A 32 5.63 2.55 -10.51
CA LEU A 32 6.46 2.48 -11.71
C LEU A 32 6.27 1.17 -12.47
N GLY A 33 6.15 0.04 -11.76
CA GLY A 33 5.87 -1.26 -12.35
C GLY A 33 4.53 -1.30 -13.06
N CYS A 34 3.47 -0.77 -12.44
CA CYS A 34 2.16 -0.63 -13.07
C CYS A 34 2.23 0.28 -14.31
N LEU A 35 2.89 1.43 -14.20
CA LEU A 35 3.06 2.36 -15.34
C LEU A 35 3.84 1.68 -16.48
N THR A 36 4.92 0.98 -16.16
CA THR A 36 5.74 0.28 -17.14
C THR A 36 4.94 -0.82 -17.86
N ALA A 37 4.08 -1.55 -17.15
CA ALA A 37 3.19 -2.53 -17.78
C ALA A 37 2.29 -1.89 -18.83
N TYR A 38 1.68 -0.74 -18.53
CA TYR A 38 0.84 -0.01 -19.49
C TYR A 38 1.61 0.61 -20.66
N LEU A 39 2.88 0.98 -20.46
CA LEU A 39 3.69 1.59 -21.53
C LEU A 39 4.33 0.56 -22.47
N LEU A 40 4.68 -0.62 -21.96
CA LEU A 40 5.39 -1.64 -22.75
C LEU A 40 4.46 -2.68 -23.39
N MET A 41 3.31 -2.94 -22.78
CA MET A 41 2.36 -3.90 -23.34
C MET A 41 1.46 -3.22 -24.37
N MET A 42 1.44 -3.76 -25.59
CA MET A 42 0.54 -3.27 -26.65
C MET A 42 -0.93 -3.56 -26.34
N ASP A 43 -1.20 -4.60 -25.57
CA ASP A 43 -2.55 -4.96 -25.12
C ASP A 43 -2.81 -4.35 -23.74
N SER A 44 -3.74 -3.40 -23.69
CA SER A 44 -4.16 -2.73 -22.45
C SER A 44 -4.80 -3.70 -21.44
N GLN A 45 -5.38 -4.80 -21.91
CA GLN A 45 -6.01 -5.82 -21.08
C GLN A 45 -4.94 -6.65 -20.36
N ALA A 46 -3.92 -7.11 -21.08
CA ALA A 46 -2.78 -7.81 -20.51
C ALA A 46 -2.00 -6.92 -19.55
N ALA A 47 -1.81 -5.63 -19.87
CA ALA A 47 -1.18 -4.65 -18.98
C ALA A 47 -1.95 -4.50 -17.66
N GLY A 48 -3.28 -4.43 -17.71
CA GLY A 48 -4.13 -4.36 -16.52
C GLY A 48 -4.00 -5.62 -15.66
N MET A 49 -3.98 -6.81 -16.26
CA MET A 49 -3.78 -8.09 -15.54
C MET A 49 -2.44 -8.12 -14.79
N MET A 50 -1.35 -7.73 -15.46
CA MET A 50 -0.03 -7.65 -14.84
C MET A 50 0.02 -6.64 -13.69
N ALA A 51 -0.58 -5.47 -13.86
CA ALA A 51 -0.65 -4.46 -12.82
C ALA A 51 -1.42 -4.97 -11.59
N HIS A 52 -2.56 -5.63 -11.79
CA HIS A 52 -3.36 -6.21 -10.69
C HIS A 52 -2.60 -7.32 -9.97
N LEU A 53 -1.95 -8.22 -10.71
CA LEU A 53 -1.15 -9.30 -10.15
C LEU A 53 0.01 -8.76 -9.31
N LEU A 54 0.69 -7.72 -9.79
CA LEU A 54 1.74 -7.03 -9.04
C LEU A 54 1.19 -6.42 -7.74
N MET A 55 0.05 -5.73 -7.82
CA MET A 55 -0.59 -5.11 -6.66
C MET A 55 -1.02 -6.16 -5.62
N GLN A 56 -1.61 -7.27 -6.03
CA GLN A 56 -2.03 -8.35 -5.14
C GLN A 56 -0.82 -8.98 -4.41
N HIS A 57 0.25 -9.31 -5.12
CA HIS A 57 1.42 -9.93 -4.50
C HIS A 57 2.13 -9.00 -3.53
N LEU A 58 2.29 -7.73 -3.88
CA LEU A 58 2.91 -6.75 -3.00
C LEU A 58 2.04 -6.40 -1.79
N SER A 59 0.72 -6.55 -1.87
CA SER A 59 -0.20 -6.22 -0.78
C SER A 59 0.10 -6.97 0.51
N TYR A 60 0.49 -8.24 0.42
CA TYR A 60 0.85 -9.05 1.59
C TYR A 60 2.07 -8.47 2.32
N TYR A 61 3.08 -8.01 1.56
CA TYR A 61 4.26 -7.36 2.13
C TYR A 61 3.91 -6.01 2.76
N PHE A 62 3.09 -5.21 2.08
CA PHE A 62 2.61 -3.93 2.61
C PHE A 62 1.85 -4.10 3.91
N LEU A 63 0.90 -5.03 3.96
CA LEU A 63 0.12 -5.30 5.17
C LEU A 63 0.99 -5.83 6.30
N GLY A 64 1.89 -6.79 6.02
CA GLY A 64 2.82 -7.33 7.01
C GLY A 64 3.72 -6.25 7.61
N CYS A 65 4.40 -5.46 6.77
CA CYS A 65 5.26 -4.36 7.22
C CYS A 65 4.48 -3.31 8.00
N THR A 66 3.29 -2.91 7.52
CA THR A 66 2.44 -1.92 8.18
C THR A 66 1.96 -2.43 9.54
N PHE A 67 1.60 -3.70 9.65
CA PHE A 67 1.21 -4.33 10.92
C PHE A 67 2.37 -4.32 11.93
N ILE A 68 3.59 -4.63 11.50
CA ILE A 68 4.80 -4.57 12.34
C ILE A 68 5.05 -3.13 12.81
N ILE A 69 4.97 -2.14 11.90
CA ILE A 69 5.13 -0.72 12.23
C ILE A 69 4.09 -0.29 13.28
N LEU A 70 2.82 -0.63 13.10
CA LEU A 70 1.75 -0.29 14.03
C LEU A 70 1.95 -0.96 15.39
N SER A 71 2.32 -2.23 15.42
CA SER A 71 2.54 -3.00 16.64
C SER A 71 3.71 -2.44 17.45
N LEU A 72 4.86 -2.23 16.81
CA LEU A 72 6.05 -1.67 17.46
C LEU A 72 5.82 -0.23 17.90
N SER A 73 5.17 0.59 17.07
CA SER A 73 4.81 1.98 17.45
C SER A 73 3.91 2.01 18.68
N ASN A 74 2.93 1.11 18.76
CA ASN A 74 2.06 1.01 19.93
C ASN A 74 2.81 0.64 21.22
N ILE A 75 3.76 -0.28 21.12
CA ILE A 75 4.61 -0.67 22.26
C ILE A 75 5.48 0.51 22.71
N LEU A 76 6.12 1.21 21.77
CA LEU A 76 6.98 2.35 22.06
C LEU A 76 6.19 3.53 22.66
N ILE A 77 4.98 3.80 22.16
CA ILE A 77 4.11 4.85 22.72
C ILE A 77 3.71 4.53 24.16
N LYS A 78 3.36 3.27 24.46
CA LYS A 78 3.06 2.82 25.83
C LYS A 78 4.27 2.97 26.78
N ARG A 79 5.49 2.94 26.23
CA ARG A 79 6.73 3.15 26.97
C ARG A 79 7.16 4.63 27.08
N GLY A 80 6.33 5.57 26.62
CA GLY A 80 6.54 7.01 26.80
C GLY A 80 7.00 7.80 25.57
N ILE A 81 7.22 7.14 24.41
CA ILE A 81 7.63 7.84 23.19
C ILE A 81 6.38 8.35 22.46
N SER A 82 5.89 9.52 22.89
CA SER A 82 4.64 10.10 22.36
C SER A 82 4.73 10.60 20.91
N GLU A 83 5.92 10.88 20.42
CA GLU A 83 6.19 11.39 19.06
C GLU A 83 5.70 10.42 17.96
N LEU A 84 5.71 9.11 18.23
CA LEU A 84 5.23 8.08 17.32
C LEU A 84 3.70 8.05 17.16
N LYS A 85 2.92 8.81 17.95
CA LYS A 85 1.45 8.88 17.80
C LYS A 85 1.04 9.39 16.42
N GLY A 86 1.84 10.30 15.84
CA GLY A 86 1.58 10.87 14.52
C GLY A 86 1.66 9.87 13.36
N ILE A 87 2.30 8.71 13.57
CA ILE A 87 2.52 7.69 12.53
C ILE A 87 1.34 6.72 12.43
N ARG A 88 0.56 6.58 13.50
CA ARG A 88 -0.54 5.62 13.57
C ARG A 88 -1.58 5.81 12.48
N TRP A 89 -2.03 7.07 12.29
CA TRP A 89 -3.08 7.38 11.33
C TRP A 89 -2.68 7.09 9.88
N PRO A 90 -1.54 7.61 9.37
CA PRO A 90 -1.12 7.29 8.02
C PRO A 90 -0.81 5.81 7.80
N SER A 91 -0.28 5.09 8.81
CA SER A 91 -0.08 3.64 8.71
C SER A 91 -1.41 2.88 8.66
N LEU A 92 -2.41 3.28 9.43
CA LEU A 92 -3.74 2.68 9.36
C LEU A 92 -4.39 2.92 7.99
N MET A 93 -4.33 4.16 7.49
CA MET A 93 -4.83 4.50 6.15
C MET A 93 -4.13 3.72 5.05
N LEU A 94 -2.82 3.53 5.17
CA LEU A 94 -2.06 2.67 4.26
C LEU A 94 -2.58 1.24 4.28
N ALA A 95 -2.76 0.63 5.45
CA ALA A 95 -3.29 -0.73 5.57
C ALA A 95 -4.69 -0.86 4.97
N VAL A 96 -5.58 0.09 5.26
CA VAL A 96 -6.96 0.09 4.73
C VAL A 96 -6.97 0.25 3.21
N SER A 97 -6.17 1.18 2.66
CA SER A 97 -6.11 1.39 1.21
C SER A 97 -5.53 0.18 0.47
N VAL A 98 -4.50 -0.48 1.02
CA VAL A 98 -3.94 -1.72 0.46
C VAL A 98 -4.97 -2.84 0.51
N ALA A 99 -5.62 -3.04 1.65
CA ALA A 99 -6.62 -4.09 1.82
C ALA A 99 -7.83 -3.88 0.89
N ALA A 100 -8.35 -2.65 0.80
CA ALA A 100 -9.47 -2.32 -0.07
C ALA A 100 -9.14 -2.55 -1.55
N ALA A 101 -7.97 -2.11 -2.02
CA ALA A 101 -7.55 -2.34 -3.40
C ALA A 101 -7.43 -3.83 -3.71
N SER A 102 -6.67 -4.58 -2.89
CA SER A 102 -6.25 -5.95 -3.22
C SER A 102 -7.31 -7.01 -2.95
N PHE A 103 -8.15 -6.83 -1.91
CA PHE A 103 -9.12 -7.86 -1.52
C PHE A 103 -10.56 -7.55 -1.91
N LEU A 104 -10.90 -6.27 -2.17
CA LEU A 104 -12.26 -5.89 -2.55
C LEU A 104 -12.36 -5.52 -4.03
N LEU A 105 -11.49 -4.63 -4.52
CA LEU A 105 -11.64 -4.05 -5.85
C LEU A 105 -11.04 -4.91 -6.95
N ILE A 106 -9.78 -5.34 -6.79
CA ILE A 106 -9.08 -6.13 -7.82
C ILE A 106 -9.83 -7.43 -8.15
N PRO A 107 -10.25 -8.26 -7.18
CA PRO A 107 -11.02 -9.47 -7.50
C PRO A 107 -12.34 -9.17 -8.22
N ARG A 108 -12.97 -8.04 -7.92
CA ARG A 108 -14.19 -7.62 -8.60
C ARG A 108 -13.95 -7.20 -10.04
N ILE A 109 -12.84 -6.49 -10.28
CA ILE A 109 -12.43 -6.08 -11.63
C ILE A 109 -12.06 -7.30 -12.48
N ASP A 110 -11.32 -8.25 -11.90
CA ASP A 110 -10.93 -9.47 -12.57
C ASP A 110 -12.16 -10.31 -12.93
N TYR A 111 -13.12 -10.45 -12.02
CA TYR A 111 -14.39 -11.11 -12.29
C TYR A 111 -15.16 -10.48 -13.46
N LEU A 112 -15.23 -9.14 -13.53
CA LEU A 112 -15.90 -8.45 -14.64
C LEU A 112 -15.20 -8.69 -15.97
N ARG A 113 -13.87 -8.75 -15.94
CA ARG A 113 -13.05 -9.03 -17.12
C ARG A 113 -13.27 -10.43 -17.61
N ASP A 114 -13.20 -11.42 -16.71
CA ASP A 114 -13.35 -12.82 -17.05
C ASP A 114 -14.76 -13.09 -17.62
N THR A 115 -15.78 -12.51 -17.00
CA THR A 115 -17.17 -12.61 -17.51
C THR A 115 -17.31 -12.02 -18.93
N ALA A 116 -16.68 -10.88 -19.21
CA ALA A 116 -16.74 -10.28 -20.54
C ALA A 116 -15.97 -11.13 -21.59
N LEU A 117 -14.86 -11.75 -21.19
CA LEU A 117 -14.08 -12.65 -22.03
C LEU A 117 -14.84 -13.95 -22.36
N ASP A 118 -15.55 -14.52 -21.38
CA ASP A 118 -16.41 -15.69 -21.57
C ASP A 118 -17.53 -15.41 -22.58
N ASP A 119 -18.05 -14.17 -22.59
CA ASP A 119 -19.01 -13.69 -23.59
C ASP A 119 -18.37 -13.37 -24.98
N GLY A 120 -17.04 -13.59 -25.13
CA GLY A 120 -16.28 -13.33 -26.36
C GLY A 120 -16.08 -11.86 -26.69
N MET A 121 -16.25 -10.95 -25.73
CA MET A 121 -16.13 -9.50 -25.92
C MET A 121 -15.03 -8.89 -25.06
N PRO A 122 -14.30 -7.88 -25.56
CA PRO A 122 -13.44 -7.07 -24.71
C PRO A 122 -14.29 -6.33 -23.65
N VAL A 123 -13.79 -6.22 -22.41
CA VAL A 123 -14.51 -5.59 -21.28
C VAL A 123 -15.02 -4.19 -21.61
N MET A 124 -14.26 -3.42 -22.41
CA MET A 124 -14.63 -2.05 -22.82
C MET A 124 -15.81 -1.98 -23.78
N LEU A 125 -16.17 -3.10 -24.42
CA LEU A 125 -17.35 -3.23 -25.31
C LEU A 125 -18.53 -3.93 -24.60
N SER A 126 -18.32 -4.41 -23.39
CA SER A 126 -19.33 -5.09 -22.59
C SER A 126 -20.31 -4.09 -21.93
N PRO A 127 -21.52 -4.54 -21.55
CA PRO A 127 -22.44 -3.71 -20.75
C PRO A 127 -21.85 -3.21 -19.44
N PHE A 128 -20.77 -3.82 -18.95
CA PHE A 128 -20.10 -3.48 -17.69
C PHE A 128 -18.96 -2.47 -17.84
N ALA A 129 -18.69 -1.96 -19.06
CA ALA A 129 -17.55 -1.08 -19.34
C ALA A 129 -17.47 0.13 -18.39
N ASN A 130 -18.58 0.83 -18.16
CA ASN A 130 -18.60 1.98 -17.26
C ASN A 130 -18.25 1.60 -15.82
N TYR A 131 -18.76 0.49 -15.33
CA TYR A 131 -18.49 0.01 -13.98
C TYR A 131 -17.03 -0.42 -13.84
N PHE A 132 -16.49 -1.09 -14.84
CA PHE A 132 -15.09 -1.46 -14.91
C PHE A 132 -14.15 -0.23 -14.85
N VAL A 133 -14.45 0.83 -15.61
CA VAL A 133 -13.69 2.09 -15.61
C VAL A 133 -13.73 2.76 -14.24
N ILE A 134 -14.91 2.82 -13.59
CA ILE A 134 -15.06 3.40 -12.25
C ILE A 134 -14.21 2.63 -11.24
N LEU A 135 -14.27 1.30 -11.23
CA LEU A 135 -13.49 0.48 -10.29
C LEU A 135 -11.98 0.67 -10.49
N ASN A 136 -11.49 0.69 -11.74
CA ASN A 136 -10.08 0.95 -12.03
C ASN A 136 -9.65 2.36 -11.57
N SER A 137 -10.51 3.36 -11.74
CA SER A 137 -10.25 4.72 -11.27
C SER A 137 -10.11 4.77 -9.74
N ILE A 138 -10.96 4.02 -9.03
CA ILE A 138 -10.86 3.91 -7.56
C ILE A 138 -9.57 3.21 -7.15
N VAL A 139 -9.17 2.12 -7.83
CA VAL A 139 -7.89 1.44 -7.57
C VAL A 139 -6.71 2.39 -7.78
N PHE A 140 -6.74 3.19 -8.84
CA PHE A 140 -5.71 4.20 -9.09
C PHE A 140 -5.63 5.26 -7.98
N LEU A 141 -6.77 5.76 -7.51
CA LEU A 141 -6.82 6.70 -6.37
C LEU A 141 -6.27 6.06 -5.08
N LEU A 142 -6.59 4.78 -4.83
CA LEU A 142 -6.04 4.05 -3.69
C LEU A 142 -4.52 3.86 -3.81
N LEU A 143 -3.99 3.60 -5.01
CA LEU A 143 -2.55 3.53 -5.25
C LEU A 143 -1.87 4.88 -4.93
N CYS A 144 -2.44 5.99 -5.36
CA CYS A 144 -1.96 7.32 -5.01
C CYS A 144 -1.99 7.56 -3.49
N ALA A 145 -3.06 7.13 -2.82
CA ALA A 145 -3.18 7.21 -1.36
C ALA A 145 -2.11 6.35 -0.65
N GLN A 146 -1.79 5.16 -1.16
CA GLN A 146 -0.72 4.30 -0.63
C GLN A 146 0.65 4.99 -0.71
N ILE A 147 0.99 5.58 -1.87
CA ILE A 147 2.25 6.32 -2.04
C ILE A 147 2.31 7.50 -1.06
N PHE A 148 1.24 8.28 -0.97
CA PHE A 148 1.18 9.43 -0.07
C PHE A 148 1.29 9.02 1.39
N CYS A 149 0.54 8.00 1.84
CA CYS A 149 0.58 7.53 3.21
C CYS A 149 1.94 6.93 3.58
N SER A 150 2.56 6.13 2.70
CA SER A 150 3.89 5.56 2.93
C SER A 150 4.97 6.64 3.03
N ALA A 151 4.93 7.67 2.17
CA ALA A 151 5.82 8.82 2.22
C ALA A 151 5.61 9.65 3.51
N LEU A 152 4.35 9.84 3.95
CA LEU A 152 4.04 10.51 5.22
C LEU A 152 4.59 9.74 6.43
N VAL A 153 4.47 8.42 6.44
CA VAL A 153 5.05 7.59 7.52
C VAL A 153 6.56 7.77 7.58
N ALA A 154 7.24 7.68 6.42
CA ALA A 154 8.69 7.85 6.34
C ALA A 154 9.13 9.27 6.78
N ARG A 155 8.43 10.32 6.32
CA ARG A 155 8.70 11.71 6.69
C ARG A 155 8.54 11.95 8.19
N ARG A 156 7.41 11.55 8.77
CA ARG A 156 7.15 11.75 10.22
C ARG A 156 8.14 11.01 11.11
N LEU A 157 8.64 9.86 10.65
CA LEU A 157 9.71 9.15 11.36
C LEU A 157 11.06 9.85 11.26
N ASN A 158 11.29 10.59 10.20
CA ASN A 158 12.51 11.39 10.07
C ASN A 158 12.46 12.64 10.95
N ASP A 159 11.26 13.25 11.05
CA ASP A 159 11.03 14.44 11.88
C ASP A 159 11.03 14.11 13.39
N ALA A 160 10.67 12.87 13.76
CA ALA A 160 10.76 12.35 15.12
C ALA A 160 12.23 12.07 15.47
N GLN A 161 12.97 13.13 15.78
CA GLN A 161 14.34 13.00 16.31
C GLN A 161 14.25 12.45 17.73
N LEU A 162 14.63 11.19 17.90
CA LEU A 162 14.89 10.66 19.25
C LEU A 162 16.19 11.30 19.79
N PRO A 163 16.17 11.78 21.02
CA PRO A 163 17.34 12.35 21.68
C PRO A 163 18.46 11.33 21.88
#